data_c80d8855fb1f52d58aebf125378cacb1
#
_entry.id   c80d8855fb1f52d58aebf125378cacb1
#
_cell.length_a   1.000
_cell.length_b   1.000
_cell.length_c   1.000
_cell.angle_alpha   90.00
_cell.angle_beta   90.00
_cell.angle_gamma   90.00
#
_symmetry.space_group_name_H-M   'P 1'
#
loop_
_entity.id
_entity.type
_entity.pdbx_description
1 polymer ?
#
loop_
_entity_poly.entity_id
_entity_poly.type
_entity_poly.pdbx_seq_one_letter_code
_entity_poly.pdbx_strand_id
1 'polypeptide(L)'
;MPRSSYVHVCECPVCEGGPLEEAAAIRAHHHRMNLLLSRLDERQRRWYAALQSHEIGRGGDRLVSRIMGLSEKTIRRGRRELDSGLATCPPDRVRSPGGGRPTAEARDATLESAFVRILEVEAAGGQKPSSTRGSLSLRQLSSRLAQEGHQAGRTTVARLLRKFGLSPRRKEL
;
A
#
# COMPACT_ATOMS: atom_id res chain seq x y z
N MET A 1 -5.64 5.50 7.93
CA MET A 1 -6.24 4.37 8.66
C MET A 1 -5.55 4.27 10.00
N PRO A 2 -6.25 4.31 11.14
CA PRO A 2 -5.64 4.05 12.43
C PRO A 2 -5.06 2.63 12.41
N ARG A 3 -3.80 2.50 12.84
CA ARG A 3 -3.17 1.18 12.97
C ARG A 3 -3.94 0.43 14.06
N SER A 4 -4.39 -0.77 13.75
CA SER A 4 -5.02 -1.65 14.75
C SER A 4 -4.07 -1.78 15.93
N SER A 5 -4.51 -1.35 17.10
CA SER A 5 -3.77 -1.50 18.37
C SER A 5 -3.87 -2.94 18.91
N TYR A 6 -4.35 -3.87 18.09
CA TYR A 6 -4.51 -5.27 18.50
C TYR A 6 -3.13 -5.91 18.71
N VAL A 7 -2.91 -6.41 19.90
CA VAL A 7 -1.74 -7.20 20.28
C VAL A 7 -2.13 -8.68 20.17
N HIS A 8 -1.44 -9.42 19.30
CA HIS A 8 -1.70 -10.85 19.12
C HIS A 8 -1.40 -11.63 20.40
N VAL A 9 -2.29 -12.55 20.75
CA VAL A 9 -2.09 -13.49 21.85
C VAL A 9 -1.35 -14.72 21.32
N CYS A 10 -0.25 -15.08 21.98
CA CYS A 10 0.59 -16.19 21.55
C CYS A 10 -0.13 -17.54 21.68
N GLU A 11 -0.11 -18.32 20.59
CA GLU A 11 -0.73 -19.65 20.49
C GLU A 11 0.34 -20.78 20.43
N CYS A 12 1.52 -20.56 21.01
CA CYS A 12 2.56 -21.59 21.01
C CYS A 12 2.28 -22.66 22.10
N PRO A 13 2.80 -23.90 21.93
CA PRO A 13 2.52 -25.01 22.85
C PRO A 13 2.86 -24.71 24.31
N VAL A 14 3.92 -23.92 24.56
CA VAL A 14 4.31 -23.56 25.92
C VAL A 14 3.34 -22.57 26.54
N CYS A 15 2.83 -21.61 25.75
CA CYS A 15 1.86 -20.62 26.26
C CYS A 15 0.48 -21.23 26.48
N GLU A 16 0.08 -22.22 25.70
CA GLU A 16 -1.23 -22.89 25.81
C GLU A 16 -1.24 -23.98 26.88
N GLY A 17 -0.21 -24.79 27.01
CA GLY A 17 -0.23 -26.01 27.81
C GLY A 17 0.95 -26.21 28.77
N GLY A 18 1.89 -25.27 28.87
CA GLY A 18 3.04 -25.41 29.75
C GLY A 18 2.72 -25.22 31.24
N PRO A 19 3.52 -25.79 32.18
CA PRO A 19 3.38 -25.59 33.61
C PRO A 19 3.39 -24.10 33.95
N LEU A 20 2.55 -23.68 34.95
CA LEU A 20 2.25 -22.28 35.24
C LEU A 20 3.49 -21.43 35.52
N GLU A 21 4.45 -21.94 36.26
CA GLU A 21 5.64 -21.19 36.69
C GLU A 21 6.67 -21.05 35.54
N GLU A 22 7.01 -22.14 34.85
CA GLU A 22 7.97 -22.10 33.73
C GLU A 22 7.43 -21.36 32.51
N ALA A 23 6.13 -21.50 32.24
CA ALA A 23 5.48 -20.82 31.12
C ALA A 23 5.26 -19.31 31.38
N ALA A 24 5.26 -18.82 32.62
CA ALA A 24 5.01 -17.42 32.93
C ALA A 24 6.04 -16.48 32.33
N ALA A 25 7.33 -16.80 32.47
CA ALA A 25 8.42 -16.01 31.88
C ALA A 25 8.36 -16.00 30.33
N ILE A 26 8.07 -17.17 29.74
CA ILE A 26 7.94 -17.32 28.28
C ILE A 26 6.73 -16.56 27.76
N ARG A 27 5.58 -16.66 28.43
CA ARG A 27 4.37 -15.86 28.09
C ARG A 27 4.65 -14.36 28.15
N ALA A 28 5.33 -13.90 29.21
CA ALA A 28 5.70 -12.51 29.36
C ALA A 28 6.66 -12.06 28.25
N HIS A 29 7.60 -12.91 27.83
CA HIS A 29 8.50 -12.64 26.72
C HIS A 29 7.72 -12.52 25.39
N HIS A 30 6.89 -13.51 25.04
CA HIS A 30 6.09 -13.49 23.83
C HIS A 30 5.10 -12.31 23.79
N HIS A 31 4.52 -11.95 24.94
CA HIS A 31 3.68 -10.76 25.03
C HIS A 31 4.46 -9.48 24.68
N ARG A 32 5.67 -9.31 25.21
CA ARG A 32 6.53 -8.15 24.87
C ARG A 32 6.90 -8.12 23.40
N MET A 33 7.20 -9.27 22.79
CA MET A 33 7.44 -9.39 21.36
C MET A 33 6.21 -8.91 20.55
N ASN A 34 5.02 -9.38 20.90
CA ASN A 34 3.78 -9.01 20.20
C ASN A 34 3.40 -7.54 20.44
N LEU A 35 3.69 -7.01 21.62
CA LEU A 35 3.54 -5.59 21.90
C LEU A 35 4.44 -4.74 20.99
N LEU A 36 5.71 -5.10 20.84
CA LEU A 36 6.63 -4.46 19.89
C LEU A 36 6.09 -4.57 18.45
N LEU A 37 5.69 -5.77 18.02
CA LEU A 37 5.11 -5.98 16.69
C LEU A 37 3.92 -5.05 16.41
N SER A 38 3.07 -4.79 17.41
CA SER A 38 1.90 -3.92 17.23
C SER A 38 2.27 -2.48 16.83
N ARG A 39 3.51 -2.06 17.04
CA ARG A 39 4.03 -0.72 16.73
C ARG A 39 4.79 -0.66 15.40
N LEU A 40 5.22 -1.80 14.88
CA LEU A 40 5.95 -1.90 13.63
C LEU A 40 5.02 -1.81 12.41
N ASP A 41 5.55 -1.36 11.27
CA ASP A 41 4.85 -1.46 9.99
C ASP A 41 4.86 -2.91 9.45
N GLU A 42 4.10 -3.17 8.37
CA GLU A 42 3.95 -4.50 7.77
C GLU A 42 5.31 -5.13 7.38
N ARG A 43 6.22 -4.33 6.85
CA ARG A 43 7.53 -4.77 6.40
C ARG A 43 8.45 -5.08 7.60
N GLN A 44 8.49 -4.20 8.57
CA GLN A 44 9.26 -4.37 9.80
C GLN A 44 8.79 -5.58 10.61
N ARG A 45 7.47 -5.80 10.72
CA ARG A 45 6.90 -7.02 11.35
C ARG A 45 7.42 -8.28 10.66
N ARG A 46 7.42 -8.29 9.34
CA ARG A 46 7.87 -9.43 8.55
C ARG A 46 9.36 -9.72 8.78
N TRP A 47 10.20 -8.70 8.81
CA TRP A 47 11.63 -8.86 9.04
C TRP A 47 11.95 -9.30 10.47
N TYR A 48 11.27 -8.71 11.46
CA TYR A 48 11.45 -9.12 12.85
C TYR A 48 11.06 -10.59 13.07
N ALA A 49 9.93 -11.02 12.53
CA ALA A 49 9.52 -12.41 12.59
C ALA A 49 10.47 -13.35 11.85
N ALA A 50 11.01 -12.91 10.71
CA ALA A 50 11.99 -13.66 9.95
C ALA A 50 13.31 -13.82 10.72
N LEU A 51 13.79 -12.76 11.38
CA LEU A 51 14.98 -12.81 12.24
C LEU A 51 14.80 -13.84 13.36
N GLN A 52 13.68 -13.80 14.08
CA GLN A 52 13.37 -14.76 15.13
C GLN A 52 13.28 -16.20 14.59
N SER A 53 12.73 -16.38 13.40
CA SER A 53 12.66 -17.67 12.76
C SER A 53 14.04 -18.21 12.35
N HIS A 54 14.97 -17.34 11.94
CA HIS A 54 16.36 -17.71 11.67
C HIS A 54 17.10 -18.19 12.92
N GLU A 55 16.92 -17.51 14.04
CA GLU A 55 17.53 -17.87 15.32
C GLU A 55 17.07 -19.26 15.80
N ILE A 56 15.79 -19.59 15.63
CA ILE A 56 15.22 -20.89 16.00
C ILE A 56 15.68 -22.00 15.02
N GLY A 57 15.90 -21.67 13.76
CA GLY A 57 16.32 -22.62 12.73
C GLY A 57 15.20 -23.54 12.25
N ARG A 58 15.41 -24.86 12.29
CA ARG A 58 14.43 -25.83 11.78
C ARG A 58 13.09 -25.75 12.55
N GLY A 59 11.99 -25.55 11.86
CA GLY A 59 10.67 -25.38 12.46
C GLY A 59 10.35 -23.96 12.94
N GLY A 60 11.31 -23.03 12.87
CA GLY A 60 11.16 -21.65 13.33
C GLY A 60 10.00 -20.91 12.66
N ASP A 61 9.79 -21.08 11.35
CA ASP A 61 8.68 -20.44 10.65
C ASP A 61 7.32 -20.78 11.27
N ARG A 62 7.10 -22.07 11.59
CA ARG A 62 5.85 -22.55 12.19
C ARG A 62 5.69 -22.03 13.64
N LEU A 63 6.78 -22.10 14.43
CA LEU A 63 6.71 -21.66 15.80
C LEU A 63 6.49 -20.14 15.91
N VAL A 64 7.24 -19.34 15.15
CA VAL A 64 7.09 -17.88 15.09
C VAL A 64 5.73 -17.47 14.56
N SER A 65 5.17 -18.22 13.59
CA SER A 65 3.79 -18.02 13.12
C SER A 65 2.78 -18.07 14.27
N ARG A 66 2.88 -19.05 15.15
CA ARG A 66 2.00 -19.20 16.33
C ARG A 66 2.27 -18.16 17.41
N ILE A 67 3.52 -17.73 17.58
CA ILE A 67 3.87 -16.70 18.57
C ILE A 67 3.36 -15.33 18.13
N MET A 68 3.51 -14.97 16.85
CA MET A 68 3.33 -13.61 16.34
C MET A 68 2.07 -13.39 15.48
N GLY A 69 1.32 -14.47 15.17
CA GLY A 69 0.12 -14.38 14.34
C GLY A 69 0.39 -14.02 12.87
N LEU A 70 1.62 -14.22 12.39
CA LEU A 70 1.98 -14.00 10.99
C LEU A 70 1.98 -15.32 10.23
N SER A 71 1.55 -15.31 8.95
CA SER A 71 1.59 -16.53 8.15
C SER A 71 3.04 -16.96 7.88
N GLU A 72 3.30 -18.29 7.86
CA GLU A 72 4.61 -18.84 7.50
C GLU A 72 5.11 -18.33 6.13
N LYS A 73 4.18 -18.10 5.18
CA LYS A 73 4.51 -17.51 3.88
C LYS A 73 5.11 -16.12 4.02
N THR A 74 4.56 -15.30 4.95
CA THR A 74 5.07 -13.97 5.25
C THR A 74 6.44 -14.04 5.88
N ILE A 75 6.65 -14.96 6.84
CA ILE A 75 7.93 -15.16 7.50
C ILE A 75 9.00 -15.61 6.50
N ARG A 76 8.71 -16.62 5.66
CA ARG A 76 9.61 -17.08 4.59
C ARG A 76 9.95 -15.99 3.58
N ARG A 77 9.01 -15.10 3.28
CA ARG A 77 9.30 -13.92 2.45
C ARG A 77 10.29 -12.99 3.15
N GLY A 78 10.10 -12.73 4.44
CA GLY A 78 11.01 -11.91 5.24
C GLY A 78 12.42 -12.50 5.29
N ARG A 79 12.56 -13.82 5.44
CA ARG A 79 13.87 -14.50 5.41
C ARG A 79 14.59 -14.25 4.08
N ARG A 80 13.91 -14.48 2.95
CA ARG A 80 14.51 -14.19 1.62
C ARG A 80 14.91 -12.72 1.44
N GLU A 81 14.10 -11.79 1.97
CA GLU A 81 14.42 -10.35 1.93
C GLU A 81 15.67 -10.05 2.77
N LEU A 82 15.83 -10.63 3.97
CA LEU A 82 17.02 -10.51 4.81
C LEU A 82 18.24 -11.18 4.17
N ASP A 83 18.10 -12.40 3.67
CA ASP A 83 19.17 -13.16 3.01
C ASP A 83 19.75 -12.43 1.79
N SER A 84 18.89 -11.65 1.09
CA SER A 84 19.31 -10.78 -0.02
C SER A 84 19.89 -9.43 0.41
N GLY A 85 20.11 -9.20 1.69
CA GLY A 85 20.57 -7.92 2.22
C GLY A 85 19.58 -6.78 1.99
N LEU A 86 18.28 -7.10 1.90
CA LEU A 86 17.19 -6.14 1.65
C LEU A 86 17.31 -5.40 0.29
N ALA A 87 18.04 -5.97 -0.66
CA ALA A 87 18.33 -5.33 -1.96
C ALA A 87 17.10 -4.85 -2.74
N THR A 88 15.96 -5.58 -2.59
CA THR A 88 14.69 -5.24 -3.25
C THR A 88 13.75 -4.38 -2.39
N CYS A 89 14.22 -3.97 -1.21
CA CYS A 89 13.43 -3.26 -0.21
C CYS A 89 13.93 -1.83 -0.04
N PRO A 90 13.39 -0.83 -0.73
CA PRO A 90 13.84 0.56 -0.59
C PRO A 90 13.63 1.06 0.83
N PRO A 91 14.59 1.81 1.42
CA PRO A 91 14.54 2.20 2.83
C PRO A 91 13.39 3.15 3.18
N ASP A 92 12.99 4.00 2.24
CA ASP A 92 12.01 5.07 2.38
C ASP A 92 10.57 4.64 2.12
N ARG A 93 10.33 3.38 1.68
CA ARG A 93 9.01 2.88 1.28
C ARG A 93 8.69 1.53 1.88
N VAL A 94 7.45 1.38 2.36
CA VAL A 94 6.94 0.08 2.85
C VAL A 94 6.66 -0.89 1.70
N ARG A 95 6.30 -0.40 0.51
CA ARG A 95 5.96 -1.21 -0.66
C ARG A 95 6.93 -0.96 -1.81
N SER A 96 7.29 -2.03 -2.53
CA SER A 96 8.07 -1.91 -3.76
C SER A 96 7.36 -1.05 -4.79
N PRO A 97 8.11 -0.32 -5.66
CA PRO A 97 7.52 0.40 -6.78
C PRO A 97 6.64 -0.53 -7.63
N GLY A 98 5.50 -0.03 -8.09
CA GLY A 98 4.56 -0.82 -8.92
C GLY A 98 3.62 -1.77 -8.15
N GLY A 99 3.78 -1.95 -6.84
CA GLY A 99 2.94 -2.84 -6.01
C GLY A 99 1.54 -2.29 -5.68
N GLY A 100 1.10 -1.20 -6.30
CA GLY A 100 -0.22 -0.61 -6.13
C GLY A 100 -1.23 -1.04 -7.19
N ARG A 101 -2.46 -0.55 -7.08
CA ARG A 101 -3.46 -0.69 -8.14
C ARG A 101 -2.92 -0.02 -9.42
N PRO A 102 -2.94 -0.71 -10.59
CA PRO A 102 -2.52 -0.11 -11.86
C PRO A 102 -3.24 1.22 -12.09
N THR A 103 -2.51 2.19 -12.62
CA THR A 103 -3.09 3.49 -12.97
C THR A 103 -4.17 3.34 -14.04
N ALA A 104 -5.03 4.34 -14.22
CA ALA A 104 -6.06 4.30 -15.25
C ALA A 104 -5.42 4.19 -16.64
N GLU A 105 -4.30 4.89 -16.87
CA GLU A 105 -3.55 4.86 -18.12
C GLU A 105 -2.86 3.51 -18.40
N ALA A 106 -2.43 2.80 -17.34
CA ALA A 106 -1.89 1.45 -17.50
C ALA A 106 -2.95 0.41 -17.86
N ARG A 107 -4.23 0.69 -17.58
CA ARG A 107 -5.37 -0.18 -17.93
C ARG A 107 -6.02 0.21 -19.25
N ASP A 108 -5.90 1.45 -19.65
CA ASP A 108 -6.48 2.04 -20.84
C ASP A 108 -5.43 2.93 -21.51
N ALA A 109 -4.73 2.33 -22.47
CA ALA A 109 -3.62 2.98 -23.18
C ALA A 109 -4.07 4.19 -24.02
N THR A 110 -5.38 4.26 -24.36
CA THR A 110 -5.94 5.33 -25.18
C THR A 110 -6.54 6.48 -24.36
N LEU A 111 -6.61 6.33 -23.05
CA LEU A 111 -7.17 7.34 -22.13
C LEU A 111 -6.47 8.70 -22.25
N GLU A 112 -5.16 8.74 -22.34
CA GLU A 112 -4.41 10.01 -22.44
C GLU A 112 -4.67 10.72 -23.78
N SER A 113 -4.69 10.00 -24.89
CA SER A 113 -4.98 10.58 -26.20
C SER A 113 -6.41 11.07 -26.31
N ALA A 114 -7.38 10.34 -25.76
CA ALA A 114 -8.77 10.80 -25.68
C ALA A 114 -8.88 12.06 -24.81
N PHE A 115 -8.19 12.11 -23.69
CA PHE A 115 -8.17 13.27 -22.82
C PHE A 115 -7.61 14.52 -23.51
N VAL A 116 -6.50 14.40 -24.24
CA VAL A 116 -5.90 15.51 -25.00
C VAL A 116 -6.86 15.99 -26.08
N ARG A 117 -7.47 15.08 -26.85
CA ARG A 117 -8.46 15.42 -27.88
C ARG A 117 -9.65 16.21 -27.31
N ILE A 118 -10.18 15.82 -26.16
CA ILE A 118 -11.25 16.56 -25.50
C ILE A 118 -10.81 17.98 -25.14
N LEU A 119 -9.57 18.17 -24.65
CA LEU A 119 -9.03 19.49 -24.34
C LEU A 119 -8.83 20.36 -25.59
N GLU A 120 -8.39 19.77 -26.71
CA GLU A 120 -8.21 20.47 -28.00
C GLU A 120 -9.55 20.95 -28.58
N VAL A 121 -10.58 20.11 -28.55
CA VAL A 121 -11.93 20.47 -28.98
C VAL A 121 -12.47 21.64 -28.14
N GLU A 122 -12.26 21.63 -26.83
CA GLU A 122 -12.65 22.74 -25.95
C GLU A 122 -11.87 24.03 -26.22
N ALA A 123 -10.59 23.92 -26.52
CA ALA A 123 -9.76 25.09 -26.88
C ALA A 123 -10.18 25.69 -28.25
N ALA A 124 -10.57 24.85 -29.20
CA ALA A 124 -11.05 25.27 -30.53
C ALA A 124 -12.46 25.89 -30.50
N GLY A 125 -13.31 25.54 -29.50
CA GLY A 125 -14.69 26.03 -29.35
C GLY A 125 -14.82 27.48 -28.90
N GLY A 126 -13.80 28.32 -28.97
CA GLY A 126 -13.84 29.79 -28.89
C GLY A 126 -13.82 30.42 -27.52
N GLN A 127 -13.73 29.69 -26.45
CA GLN A 127 -13.35 30.25 -25.14
C GLN A 127 -11.84 30.15 -24.97
N LYS A 128 -11.12 31.25 -25.30
CA LYS A 128 -9.68 31.36 -25.02
C LYS A 128 -9.43 30.96 -23.56
N PRO A 129 -8.58 29.97 -23.30
CA PRO A 129 -8.14 29.70 -21.95
C PRO A 129 -7.32 30.92 -21.48
N SER A 130 -7.96 31.84 -20.78
CA SER A 130 -7.22 32.84 -20.05
C SER A 130 -6.49 32.09 -18.93
N SER A 131 -5.18 31.90 -19.13
CA SER A 131 -4.22 31.37 -18.18
C SER A 131 -4.55 29.98 -17.60
N THR A 132 -3.74 28.96 -17.83
CA THR A 132 -3.53 27.72 -17.04
C THR A 132 -4.77 26.99 -16.46
N ARG A 133 -5.99 27.47 -16.69
CA ARG A 133 -7.25 26.89 -16.17
C ARG A 133 -8.08 26.31 -17.31
N GLY A 134 -8.38 25.03 -17.26
CA GLY A 134 -9.32 24.39 -18.18
C GLY A 134 -10.73 24.96 -18.04
N SER A 135 -11.48 25.11 -19.15
CA SER A 135 -12.85 25.61 -19.19
C SER A 135 -13.85 24.65 -18.53
N LEU A 136 -13.59 23.35 -18.57
CA LEU A 136 -14.45 22.31 -18.03
C LEU A 136 -14.13 21.96 -16.57
N SER A 137 -15.18 21.66 -15.81
CA SER A 137 -15.03 21.09 -14.48
C SER A 137 -14.54 19.64 -14.56
N LEU A 138 -13.89 19.16 -13.48
CA LEU A 138 -13.45 17.73 -13.36
C LEU A 138 -14.60 16.73 -13.62
N ARG A 139 -15.82 17.11 -13.25
CA ARG A 139 -17.02 16.28 -13.45
C ARG A 139 -17.39 16.20 -14.94
N GLN A 140 -17.38 17.32 -15.64
CA GLN A 140 -17.65 17.37 -17.09
C GLN A 140 -16.61 16.61 -17.89
N LEU A 141 -15.32 16.79 -17.59
CA LEU A 141 -14.25 16.02 -18.22
C LEU A 141 -14.39 14.51 -17.97
N SER A 142 -14.70 14.11 -16.72
CA SER A 142 -14.96 12.71 -16.39
C SER A 142 -16.17 12.14 -17.17
N SER A 143 -17.24 12.92 -17.31
CA SER A 143 -18.44 12.50 -18.06
C SER A 143 -18.16 12.38 -19.57
N ARG A 144 -17.41 13.30 -20.17
CA ARG A 144 -17.03 13.21 -21.59
C ARG A 144 -16.13 12.01 -21.87
N LEU A 145 -15.14 11.75 -21.03
CA LEU A 145 -14.32 10.54 -21.13
C LEU A 145 -15.17 9.27 -21.06
N ALA A 146 -16.17 9.25 -20.17
CA ALA A 146 -17.09 8.11 -20.05
C ALA A 146 -17.96 7.93 -21.31
N GLN A 147 -18.40 9.01 -21.95
CA GLN A 147 -19.12 8.97 -23.23
C GLN A 147 -18.28 8.41 -24.40
N GLU A 148 -16.96 8.64 -24.35
CA GLU A 148 -15.99 8.05 -25.30
C GLU A 148 -15.52 6.64 -24.90
N GLY A 149 -16.10 6.04 -23.85
CA GLY A 149 -15.78 4.67 -23.40
C GLY A 149 -14.65 4.58 -22.37
N HIS A 150 -14.08 5.71 -21.93
CA HIS A 150 -12.96 5.74 -20.98
C HIS A 150 -13.43 5.95 -19.54
N GLN A 151 -13.12 5.00 -18.66
CA GLN A 151 -13.47 5.11 -17.23
C GLN A 151 -12.40 5.87 -16.44
N ALA A 152 -12.57 7.18 -16.30
CA ALA A 152 -11.69 8.04 -15.52
C ALA A 152 -12.48 8.84 -14.47
N GLY A 153 -12.24 8.52 -13.20
CA GLY A 153 -12.83 9.26 -12.07
C GLY A 153 -12.20 10.66 -11.92
N ARG A 154 -12.88 11.55 -11.17
CA ARG A 154 -12.43 12.94 -10.94
C ARG A 154 -10.99 13.07 -10.44
N THR A 155 -10.51 12.15 -9.60
CA THR A 155 -9.12 12.13 -9.11
C THR A 155 -8.12 11.82 -10.23
N THR A 156 -8.47 10.90 -11.14
CA THR A 156 -7.68 10.56 -12.32
C THR A 156 -7.61 11.77 -13.27
N VAL A 157 -8.76 12.40 -13.57
CA VAL A 157 -8.83 13.61 -14.41
C VAL A 157 -8.00 14.75 -13.81
N ALA A 158 -8.09 14.99 -12.50
CA ALA A 158 -7.28 16.02 -11.84
C ALA A 158 -5.76 15.72 -11.93
N ARG A 159 -5.37 14.46 -11.90
CA ARG A 159 -3.98 14.04 -12.08
C ARG A 159 -3.52 14.23 -13.53
N LEU A 160 -4.35 13.87 -14.50
CA LEU A 160 -4.08 14.11 -15.93
C LEU A 160 -3.92 15.61 -16.22
N LEU A 161 -4.83 16.47 -15.73
CA LEU A 161 -4.68 17.92 -15.88
C LEU A 161 -3.32 18.42 -15.40
N ARG A 162 -2.90 18.01 -14.18
CA ARG A 162 -1.58 18.39 -13.65
C ARG A 162 -0.42 17.88 -14.52
N LYS A 163 -0.55 16.65 -15.06
CA LYS A 163 0.47 16.09 -15.97
C LYS A 163 0.67 16.95 -17.22
N PHE A 164 -0.41 17.58 -17.72
CA PHE A 164 -0.40 18.50 -18.86
C PHE A 164 -0.23 19.97 -18.46
N GLY A 165 0.19 20.26 -17.22
CA GLY A 165 0.43 21.63 -16.75
C GLY A 165 -0.84 22.47 -16.53
N LEU A 166 -2.01 21.84 -16.52
CA LEU A 166 -3.30 22.49 -16.36
C LEU A 166 -3.83 22.37 -14.93
N SER A 167 -4.47 23.43 -14.43
CA SER A 167 -5.10 23.46 -13.11
C SER A 167 -6.60 23.18 -13.20
N PRO A 168 -7.19 22.34 -12.33
CA PRO A 168 -8.63 22.17 -12.29
C PRO A 168 -9.30 23.48 -11.84
N ARG A 169 -10.45 23.81 -12.47
CA ARG A 169 -11.26 24.98 -12.07
C ARG A 169 -11.66 24.87 -10.60
N ARG A 170 -11.22 25.81 -9.78
CA ARG A 170 -11.68 25.94 -8.40
C ARG A 170 -13.08 26.57 -8.45
N LYS A 171 -14.08 25.99 -7.77
CA LYS A 171 -15.32 26.71 -7.49
C LYS A 171 -14.95 27.90 -6.60
N GLU A 172 -15.17 29.11 -7.08
CA GLU A 172 -15.26 30.26 -6.19
C GLU A 172 -16.56 30.07 -5.39
N LEU A 173 -16.41 30.11 -4.05
CA LEU A 173 -17.52 30.10 -3.10
C LEU A 173 -18.17 31.48 -3.09
#